data_7423bae7ed1c0ef626aec2a4a56930f9
#
_entry.id   7423bae7ed1c0ef626aec2a4a56930f9
#
_cell.length_a   1.000
_cell.length_b   1.000
_cell.length_c   1.000
_cell.angle_alpha   90.00
_cell.angle_beta   90.00
_cell.angle_gamma   90.00
#
_symmetry.space_group_name_H-M   'P 1'
#
loop_
_entity.id
_entity.type
_entity.pdbx_description
1 polymer ?
#
loop_
_entity_poly.entity_id
_entity_poly.type
_entity_poly.pdbx_seq_one_letter_code
_entity_poly.pdbx_strand_id
1 'polypeptide(L)'
;MEIVCPAGTPAALRAAVKAGAHTVYCGFNDETNARNFPGLNFNRSEMRDAVSFAHQHGSKVLVAINTFPRAGDEAIWHSAVADAETCGADAVILADLGLLDHTARTHPRLRRHLSVQAAAANADVINFYADTFGVKRVVLPRVLSVPEIAAINAETEVETEVFVFGGLCVMAEGRCSLSSYATGLSPNMNGVCSPASHVDYSEDQGVLDARLGGYLIHRVDKGEPAPYPTLCKGCFTAGSQTGHLFEDPVSLNAEQLIPQLQKAGVTALKIEGRQRSKSYVAQVVRNFRAAVDALEAGRPMPEGMLARLSEGQAMTTGAYKKTWR
;
A
#
# COMPACT_ATOMS: atom_id res chain seq x y z
N MET A 1 -0.65 8.43 -17.02
CA MET A 1 -1.02 7.90 -15.67
C MET A 1 0.11 8.16 -14.69
N GLU A 2 -0.21 8.54 -13.45
CA GLU A 2 0.80 8.84 -12.41
C GLU A 2 1.34 7.55 -11.76
N ILE A 3 2.66 7.46 -11.57
CA ILE A 3 3.30 6.36 -10.83
C ILE A 3 3.56 6.83 -9.41
N VAL A 4 2.94 6.16 -8.43
CA VAL A 4 3.02 6.45 -7.00
C VAL A 4 3.85 5.37 -6.31
N CYS A 5 5.06 5.73 -5.92
CA CYS A 5 6.08 4.80 -5.44
C CYS A 5 6.26 4.86 -3.92
N PRO A 6 6.46 3.73 -3.22
CA PRO A 6 6.77 3.72 -1.80
C PRO A 6 8.21 4.13 -1.51
N ALA A 7 8.44 4.76 -0.36
CA ALA A 7 9.75 4.87 0.23
C ALA A 7 9.71 4.67 1.75
N GLY A 8 10.53 3.74 2.24
CA GLY A 8 10.73 3.51 3.67
C GLY A 8 11.99 4.16 4.21
N THR A 9 12.84 4.73 3.35
CA THR A 9 14.07 5.43 3.76
C THR A 9 14.38 6.59 2.81
N PRO A 10 15.16 7.60 3.24
CA PRO A 10 15.63 8.67 2.35
C PRO A 10 16.38 8.14 1.11
N ALA A 11 17.14 7.06 1.26
CA ALA A 11 17.85 6.43 0.14
C ALA A 11 16.90 5.79 -0.89
N ALA A 12 15.82 5.15 -0.41
CA ALA A 12 14.78 4.58 -1.28
C ALA A 12 14.01 5.68 -2.02
N LEU A 13 13.67 6.80 -1.34
CA LEU A 13 13.03 7.95 -1.97
C LEU A 13 13.87 8.52 -3.11
N ARG A 14 15.16 8.78 -2.86
CA ARG A 14 16.09 9.28 -3.89
C ARG A 14 16.20 8.30 -5.08
N ALA A 15 16.19 7.01 -4.81
CA ALA A 15 16.24 5.99 -5.85
C ALA A 15 14.95 5.95 -6.69
N ALA A 16 13.78 6.08 -6.05
CA ALA A 16 12.47 6.17 -6.71
C ALA A 16 12.37 7.38 -7.64
N VAL A 17 12.72 8.56 -7.13
CA VAL A 17 12.72 9.82 -7.88
C VAL A 17 13.63 9.72 -9.11
N LYS A 18 14.89 9.28 -8.92
CA LYS A 18 15.85 9.08 -10.01
C LYS A 18 15.43 8.00 -11.02
N ALA A 19 14.58 7.07 -10.62
CA ALA A 19 14.03 6.04 -11.49
C ALA A 19 12.81 6.51 -12.30
N GLY A 20 12.30 7.73 -12.05
CA GLY A 20 11.20 8.34 -12.77
C GLY A 20 9.82 8.21 -12.09
N ALA A 21 9.78 8.01 -10.76
CA ALA A 21 8.53 8.12 -10.02
C ALA A 21 7.95 9.53 -10.12
N HIS A 22 6.68 9.66 -10.46
CA HIS A 22 6.00 10.95 -10.47
C HIS A 22 5.76 11.44 -9.04
N THR A 23 5.42 10.50 -8.17
CA THR A 23 5.10 10.76 -6.77
C THR A 23 5.69 9.67 -5.88
N VAL A 24 6.22 10.06 -4.74
CA VAL A 24 6.70 9.14 -3.71
C VAL A 24 5.85 9.30 -2.46
N TYR A 25 5.34 8.19 -1.90
CA TYR A 25 4.67 8.21 -0.61
C TYR A 25 5.53 7.57 0.47
N CYS A 26 5.56 8.21 1.62
CA CYS A 26 6.32 7.80 2.79
C CYS A 26 5.53 8.14 4.07
N GLY A 27 6.12 8.04 5.23
CA GLY A 27 5.49 8.41 6.49
C GLY A 27 6.51 8.78 7.55
N PHE A 28 6.05 9.34 8.64
CA PHE A 28 6.88 9.58 9.80
C PHE A 28 7.23 8.27 10.52
N ASN A 29 8.32 8.26 11.26
CA ASN A 29 8.78 7.14 12.06
C ASN A 29 8.09 7.10 13.45
N ASP A 30 6.79 7.31 13.46
CA ASP A 30 5.93 7.31 14.65
C ASP A 30 4.60 6.58 14.39
N GLU A 31 3.75 6.58 15.39
CA GLU A 31 2.46 5.86 15.41
C GLU A 31 1.40 6.40 14.46
N THR A 32 1.60 7.58 13.89
CA THR A 32 0.66 8.17 12.92
C THR A 32 0.67 7.45 11.56
N ASN A 33 1.68 6.63 11.34
CA ASN A 33 1.94 5.91 10.10
C ASN A 33 1.68 4.41 10.26
N ALA A 34 0.72 3.88 9.53
CA ALA A 34 0.36 2.45 9.54
C ALA A 34 1.50 1.49 9.13
N ARG A 35 2.59 1.97 8.58
CA ARG A 35 3.77 1.18 8.22
C ARG A 35 5.00 1.64 8.99
N ASN A 36 4.83 1.88 10.28
CA ASN A 36 5.92 2.25 11.17
C ASN A 36 6.75 1.01 11.56
N PHE A 37 7.65 0.62 10.68
CA PHE A 37 8.60 -0.49 10.92
C PHE A 37 9.86 0.03 11.60
N PRO A 38 10.45 -0.72 12.54
CA PRO A 38 11.72 -0.36 13.16
C PRO A 38 12.83 -0.08 12.14
N GLY A 39 13.51 1.05 12.29
CA GLY A 39 14.60 1.47 11.38
C GLY A 39 14.17 2.01 10.02
N LEU A 40 12.87 2.15 9.79
CA LEU A 40 12.31 2.73 8.57
C LEU A 40 11.55 4.03 8.86
N ASN A 41 11.13 4.66 7.76
CA ASN A 41 10.41 5.94 7.72
C ASN A 41 11.30 7.15 8.00
N PHE A 42 10.70 8.31 8.23
CA PHE A 42 11.41 9.59 8.19
C PHE A 42 11.15 10.36 9.49
N ASN A 43 12.20 10.90 10.07
CA ASN A 43 12.02 11.99 11.02
C ASN A 43 11.68 13.30 10.27
N ARG A 44 11.32 14.36 11.02
CA ARG A 44 10.87 15.64 10.41
C ARG A 44 11.95 16.33 9.57
N SER A 45 13.20 16.24 9.97
CA SER A 45 14.33 16.80 9.19
C SER A 45 14.55 16.02 7.89
N GLU A 46 14.62 14.71 7.98
CA GLU A 46 14.76 13.82 6.80
C GLU A 46 13.58 14.00 5.83
N MET A 47 12.36 14.21 6.35
CA MET A 47 11.19 14.46 5.51
C MET A 47 11.33 15.76 4.72
N ARG A 48 11.75 16.85 5.36
CA ARG A 48 11.98 18.14 4.70
C ARG A 48 13.04 18.03 3.60
N ASP A 49 14.15 17.37 3.90
CA ASP A 49 15.22 17.15 2.92
C ASP A 49 14.74 16.28 1.76
N ALA A 50 13.93 15.27 2.03
CA ALA A 50 13.34 14.38 1.04
C ALA A 50 12.37 15.10 0.10
N VAL A 51 11.49 15.94 0.66
CA VAL A 51 10.56 16.80 -0.12
C VAL A 51 11.35 17.76 -1.02
N SER A 52 12.32 18.48 -0.45
CA SER A 52 13.17 19.38 -1.21
C SER A 52 13.87 18.67 -2.37
N PHE A 53 14.44 17.50 -2.11
CA PHE A 53 15.08 16.70 -3.15
C PHE A 53 14.10 16.26 -4.25
N ALA A 54 12.91 15.77 -3.88
CA ALA A 54 11.90 15.33 -4.83
C ALA A 54 11.45 16.50 -5.73
N HIS A 55 11.16 17.67 -5.15
CA HIS A 55 10.76 18.86 -5.88
C HIS A 55 11.83 19.34 -6.87
N GLN A 56 13.10 19.31 -6.49
CA GLN A 56 14.23 19.63 -7.40
C GLN A 56 14.30 18.72 -8.64
N HIS A 57 13.69 17.53 -8.56
CA HIS A 57 13.66 16.56 -9.65
C HIS A 57 12.26 16.44 -10.31
N GLY A 58 11.32 17.32 -9.97
CA GLY A 58 9.98 17.34 -10.55
C GLY A 58 9.04 16.25 -10.01
N SER A 59 9.40 15.58 -8.91
CA SER A 59 8.55 14.58 -8.25
C SER A 59 7.83 15.17 -7.04
N LYS A 60 6.67 14.61 -6.69
CA LYS A 60 5.86 14.96 -5.52
C LYS A 60 6.11 14.02 -4.35
N VAL A 61 5.81 14.49 -3.13
CA VAL A 61 5.88 13.67 -1.91
C VAL A 61 4.55 13.69 -1.17
N LEU A 62 4.02 12.51 -0.88
CA LEU A 62 2.82 12.33 -0.06
C LEU A 62 3.21 11.76 1.30
N VAL A 63 2.68 12.35 2.36
CA VAL A 63 2.92 11.87 3.74
C VAL A 63 1.70 11.07 4.22
N ALA A 64 1.93 9.80 4.55
CA ALA A 64 0.90 8.91 5.09
C ALA A 64 0.77 9.12 6.60
N ILE A 65 -0.39 9.62 7.02
CA ILE A 65 -0.83 9.78 8.41
C ILE A 65 -2.14 8.99 8.50
N ASN A 66 -2.03 7.67 8.41
CA ASN A 66 -3.16 6.81 8.07
C ASN A 66 -3.48 5.73 9.10
N THR A 67 -3.02 5.88 10.33
CA THR A 67 -3.58 5.22 11.50
C THR A 67 -4.75 6.02 12.06
N PHE A 68 -5.49 5.42 13.00
CA PHE A 68 -6.61 6.07 13.65
C PHE A 68 -6.15 6.68 14.97
N PRO A 69 -6.44 7.97 15.26
CA PRO A 69 -6.12 8.61 16.51
C PRO A 69 -6.69 7.85 17.70
N ARG A 70 -5.90 7.74 18.78
CA ARG A 70 -6.40 7.19 20.04
C ARG A 70 -7.13 8.29 20.80
N ALA A 71 -8.23 7.90 21.44
CA ALA A 71 -8.99 8.82 22.28
C ALA A 71 -8.10 9.42 23.39
N GLY A 72 -8.00 10.74 23.43
CA GLY A 72 -7.17 11.50 24.37
C GLY A 72 -5.75 11.81 23.88
N ASP A 73 -5.32 11.24 22.76
CA ASP A 73 -3.97 11.45 22.18
C ASP A 73 -4.03 12.08 20.77
N GLU A 74 -5.17 12.63 20.35
CA GLU A 74 -5.42 13.16 18.99
C GLU A 74 -4.40 14.23 18.57
N ALA A 75 -3.83 14.93 19.56
CA ALA A 75 -2.83 15.98 19.34
C ALA A 75 -1.59 15.48 18.58
N ILE A 76 -1.22 14.19 18.71
CA ILE A 76 -0.10 13.59 17.99
C ILE A 76 -0.37 13.60 16.49
N TRP A 77 -1.58 13.21 16.07
CA TRP A 77 -1.99 13.20 14.66
C TRP A 77 -2.18 14.61 14.09
N HIS A 78 -2.75 15.52 14.88
CA HIS A 78 -2.86 16.94 14.50
C HIS A 78 -1.48 17.55 14.25
N SER A 79 -0.52 17.29 15.13
CA SER A 79 0.86 17.74 14.97
C SER A 79 1.53 17.15 13.73
N ALA A 80 1.28 15.87 13.45
CA ALA A 80 1.82 15.21 12.25
C ALA A 80 1.31 15.83 10.93
N VAL A 81 0.04 16.28 10.89
CA VAL A 81 -0.51 17.02 9.74
C VAL A 81 0.19 18.38 9.59
N ALA A 82 0.35 19.13 10.68
CA ALA A 82 1.07 20.41 10.66
C ALA A 82 2.54 20.25 10.25
N ASP A 83 3.20 19.18 10.72
CA ASP A 83 4.58 18.84 10.36
C ASP A 83 4.69 18.50 8.86
N ALA A 84 3.73 17.75 8.31
CA ALA A 84 3.70 17.43 6.88
C ALA A 84 3.58 18.70 6.03
N GLU A 85 2.68 19.62 6.39
CA GLU A 85 2.57 20.93 5.71
C GLU A 85 3.86 21.74 5.83
N THR A 86 4.45 21.81 7.02
CA THR A 86 5.70 22.54 7.28
C THR A 86 6.90 21.94 6.53
N CYS A 87 6.92 20.61 6.34
CA CYS A 87 7.92 19.94 5.52
C CYS A 87 7.72 20.19 4.01
N GLY A 88 6.61 20.77 3.60
CA GLY A 88 6.29 21.08 2.21
C GLY A 88 5.70 19.88 1.44
N ALA A 89 5.08 18.93 2.12
CA ALA A 89 4.42 17.79 1.47
C ALA A 89 3.34 18.24 0.48
N ASP A 90 3.26 17.58 -0.66
CA ASP A 90 2.26 17.90 -1.71
C ASP A 90 0.86 17.43 -1.33
N ALA A 91 0.74 16.38 -0.53
CA ALA A 91 -0.50 15.93 0.06
C ALA A 91 -0.28 15.05 1.29
N VAL A 92 -1.34 14.88 2.08
CA VAL A 92 -1.41 13.88 3.16
C VAL A 92 -2.38 12.78 2.79
N ILE A 93 -2.06 11.53 3.20
CA ILE A 93 -2.91 10.36 3.01
C ILE A 93 -3.52 10.02 4.37
N LEU A 94 -4.82 10.23 4.52
CA LEU A 94 -5.57 10.13 5.76
C LEU A 94 -6.64 9.04 5.68
N ALA A 95 -6.95 8.40 6.82
CA ALA A 95 -8.01 7.39 6.92
C ALA A 95 -9.13 7.79 7.90
N ASP A 96 -8.77 8.50 8.96
CA ASP A 96 -9.68 8.86 10.05
C ASP A 96 -10.54 10.07 9.69
N LEU A 97 -11.84 9.98 9.98
CA LEU A 97 -12.83 11.03 9.71
C LEU A 97 -12.56 12.32 10.49
N GLY A 98 -12.22 12.20 11.78
CA GLY A 98 -11.92 13.34 12.64
C GLY A 98 -10.66 14.07 12.18
N LEU A 99 -9.65 13.31 11.74
CA LEU A 99 -8.41 13.88 11.21
C LEU A 99 -8.62 14.53 9.84
N LEU A 100 -9.50 13.98 8.99
CA LEU A 100 -9.90 14.61 7.73
C LEU A 100 -10.58 15.95 7.97
N ASP A 101 -11.55 16.01 8.90
CA ASP A 101 -12.25 17.22 9.30
C ASP A 101 -11.28 18.26 9.89
N HIS A 102 -10.43 17.83 10.83
CA HIS A 102 -9.38 18.70 11.38
C HIS A 102 -8.51 19.29 10.25
N THR A 103 -8.00 18.44 9.36
CA THR A 103 -7.13 18.89 8.25
C THR A 103 -7.87 19.84 7.30
N ALA A 104 -9.13 19.58 7.00
CA ALA A 104 -9.93 20.45 6.12
C ALA A 104 -10.11 21.84 6.71
N ARG A 105 -10.29 21.94 8.03
CA ARG A 105 -10.51 23.22 8.72
C ARG A 105 -9.21 24.00 9.02
N THR A 106 -8.16 23.30 9.45
CA THR A 106 -6.93 23.95 9.95
C THR A 106 -5.82 24.05 8.90
N HIS A 107 -5.82 23.16 7.91
CA HIS A 107 -4.85 23.09 6.82
C HIS A 107 -5.55 23.05 5.44
N PRO A 108 -6.40 24.03 5.09
CA PRO A 108 -7.29 23.96 3.90
C PRO A 108 -6.53 23.87 2.59
N ARG A 109 -5.30 24.37 2.51
CA ARG A 109 -4.45 24.31 1.31
C ARG A 109 -3.74 22.98 1.13
N LEU A 110 -3.56 22.20 2.20
CA LEU A 110 -2.92 20.90 2.15
C LEU A 110 -3.85 19.90 1.44
N ARG A 111 -3.39 19.33 0.32
CA ARG A 111 -4.18 18.37 -0.46
C ARG A 111 -4.41 17.09 0.34
N ARG A 112 -5.63 16.61 0.36
CA ARG A 112 -6.06 15.40 1.11
C ARG A 112 -6.33 14.26 0.14
N HIS A 113 -5.63 13.13 0.37
CA HIS A 113 -5.89 11.85 -0.28
C HIS A 113 -6.51 10.90 0.74
N LEU A 114 -7.55 10.18 0.34
CA LEU A 114 -8.18 9.18 1.20
C LEU A 114 -7.37 7.89 1.15
N SER A 115 -6.94 7.43 2.32
CA SER A 115 -6.21 6.17 2.46
C SER A 115 -7.09 4.98 2.12
N VAL A 116 -6.48 3.93 1.57
CA VAL A 116 -7.14 2.64 1.40
C VAL A 116 -7.71 2.07 2.71
N GLN A 117 -7.18 2.48 3.86
CA GLN A 117 -7.68 2.08 5.18
C GLN A 117 -9.06 2.65 5.52
N ALA A 118 -9.53 3.68 4.81
CA ALA A 118 -10.91 4.15 4.91
C ALA A 118 -11.91 3.19 4.23
N ALA A 119 -11.42 2.21 3.46
CA ALA A 119 -12.21 1.20 2.76
C ALA A 119 -13.34 1.78 1.90
N ALA A 120 -13.11 2.94 1.27
CA ALA A 120 -14.07 3.57 0.36
C ALA A 120 -14.11 2.80 -0.98
N ALA A 121 -15.20 2.11 -1.24
CA ALA A 121 -15.34 1.14 -2.33
C ALA A 121 -16.57 1.38 -3.22
N ASN A 122 -17.20 2.54 -3.15
CA ASN A 122 -18.30 2.96 -4.01
C ASN A 122 -18.32 4.50 -4.17
N ALA A 123 -19.00 4.99 -5.18
CA ALA A 123 -19.03 6.41 -5.51
C ALA A 123 -19.69 7.27 -4.42
N ASP A 124 -20.76 6.78 -3.79
CA ASP A 124 -21.49 7.55 -2.75
C ASP A 124 -20.57 7.93 -1.59
N VAL A 125 -19.82 6.94 -1.07
CA VAL A 125 -18.90 7.20 0.05
C VAL A 125 -17.72 8.05 -0.38
N ILE A 126 -17.22 7.90 -1.61
CA ILE A 126 -16.12 8.71 -2.14
C ILE A 126 -16.57 10.17 -2.31
N ASN A 127 -17.75 10.40 -2.86
CA ASN A 127 -18.32 11.72 -3.04
C ASN A 127 -18.62 12.38 -1.68
N PHE A 128 -19.12 11.63 -0.69
CA PHE A 128 -19.27 12.13 0.68
C PHE A 128 -17.94 12.66 1.25
N TYR A 129 -16.82 11.92 1.09
CA TYR A 129 -15.51 12.38 1.54
C TYR A 129 -15.02 13.61 0.75
N ALA A 130 -15.32 13.68 -0.54
CA ALA A 130 -14.96 14.82 -1.38
C ALA A 130 -15.73 16.08 -0.97
N ASP A 131 -17.04 15.97 -0.84
CA ASP A 131 -17.94 17.10 -0.55
C ASP A 131 -17.74 17.62 0.88
N THR A 132 -17.56 16.70 1.84
CA THR A 132 -17.48 17.09 3.25
C THR A 132 -16.06 17.55 3.64
N PHE A 133 -15.02 16.87 3.16
CA PHE A 133 -13.64 17.09 3.62
C PHE A 133 -12.70 17.58 2.51
N GLY A 134 -13.20 17.77 1.30
CA GLY A 134 -12.40 18.22 0.16
C GLY A 134 -11.33 17.22 -0.28
N VAL A 135 -11.60 15.92 -0.13
CA VAL A 135 -10.73 14.86 -0.63
C VAL A 135 -10.60 14.97 -2.16
N LYS A 136 -9.38 14.87 -2.68
CA LYS A 136 -9.07 15.02 -4.09
C LYS A 136 -8.66 13.73 -4.78
N ARG A 137 -8.24 12.72 -4.01
CA ARG A 137 -7.87 11.39 -4.52
C ARG A 137 -8.24 10.33 -3.50
N VAL A 138 -8.67 9.17 -3.97
CA VAL A 138 -8.94 7.99 -3.15
C VAL A 138 -8.05 6.82 -3.59
N VAL A 139 -7.45 6.13 -2.61
CA VAL A 139 -6.77 4.86 -2.84
C VAL A 139 -7.80 3.74 -2.68
N LEU A 140 -8.14 3.08 -3.78
CA LEU A 140 -9.18 2.06 -3.81
C LEU A 140 -8.72 0.74 -3.17
N PRO A 141 -9.62 0.01 -2.48
CA PRO A 141 -9.34 -1.32 -1.94
C PRO A 141 -8.98 -2.34 -3.02
N ARG A 142 -8.05 -3.27 -2.70
CA ARG A 142 -7.57 -4.32 -3.63
C ARG A 142 -8.59 -5.42 -3.91
N VAL A 143 -9.77 -5.34 -3.33
CA VAL A 143 -10.87 -6.31 -3.52
C VAL A 143 -11.79 -5.96 -4.70
N LEU A 144 -11.60 -4.79 -5.32
CA LEU A 144 -12.40 -4.33 -6.45
C LEU A 144 -11.91 -4.90 -7.79
N SER A 145 -12.84 -5.28 -8.65
CA SER A 145 -12.58 -5.66 -10.04
C SER A 145 -12.47 -4.42 -10.94
N VAL A 146 -11.88 -4.57 -12.14
CA VAL A 146 -11.79 -3.48 -13.13
C VAL A 146 -13.17 -2.92 -13.50
N PRO A 147 -14.23 -3.73 -13.73
CA PRO A 147 -15.58 -3.19 -13.98
C PRO A 147 -16.15 -2.36 -12.83
N GLU A 148 -15.92 -2.77 -11.56
CA GLU A 148 -16.35 -2.01 -10.38
C GLU A 148 -15.61 -0.67 -10.29
N ILE A 149 -14.31 -0.65 -10.57
CA ILE A 149 -13.52 0.59 -10.64
C ILE A 149 -14.05 1.52 -11.73
N ALA A 150 -14.38 0.97 -12.90
CA ALA A 150 -14.96 1.77 -13.99
C ALA A 150 -16.33 2.36 -13.60
N ALA A 151 -17.18 1.61 -12.89
CA ALA A 151 -18.46 2.10 -12.39
C ALA A 151 -18.25 3.23 -11.36
N ILE A 152 -17.31 3.09 -10.43
CA ILE A 152 -16.95 4.16 -9.48
C ILE A 152 -16.53 5.42 -10.24
N ASN A 153 -15.61 5.30 -11.19
CA ASN A 153 -15.08 6.45 -11.94
C ASN A 153 -16.11 7.13 -12.85
N ALA A 154 -17.17 6.43 -13.21
CA ALA A 154 -18.28 7.04 -13.96
C ALA A 154 -19.17 7.96 -13.10
N GLU A 155 -19.11 7.83 -11.78
CA GLU A 155 -20.01 8.52 -10.84
C GLU A 155 -19.28 9.45 -9.86
N THR A 156 -17.94 9.66 -10.04
CA THR A 156 -17.13 10.54 -9.20
C THR A 156 -16.15 11.36 -10.01
N GLU A 157 -15.92 12.61 -9.58
CA GLU A 157 -14.86 13.48 -10.09
C GLU A 157 -13.55 13.34 -9.27
N VAL A 158 -13.54 12.48 -8.25
CA VAL A 158 -12.37 12.25 -7.40
C VAL A 158 -11.35 11.37 -8.14
N GLU A 159 -10.09 11.78 -8.15
CA GLU A 159 -9.02 10.95 -8.71
C GLU A 159 -8.94 9.60 -8.01
N THR A 160 -8.78 8.52 -8.76
CA THR A 160 -8.62 7.18 -8.20
C THR A 160 -7.21 6.66 -8.37
N GLU A 161 -6.70 6.03 -7.31
CA GLU A 161 -5.38 5.42 -7.23
C GLU A 161 -5.55 3.93 -6.88
N VAL A 162 -4.92 3.04 -7.63
CA VAL A 162 -5.03 1.59 -7.44
C VAL A 162 -3.67 0.94 -7.26
N PHE A 163 -3.60 -0.09 -6.42
CA PHE A 163 -2.38 -0.88 -6.28
C PHE A 163 -2.16 -1.76 -7.51
N VAL A 164 -0.94 -1.75 -8.05
CA VAL A 164 -0.59 -2.52 -9.24
C VAL A 164 0.53 -3.52 -9.03
N PHE A 165 1.29 -3.39 -7.93
CA PHE A 165 2.42 -4.29 -7.66
C PHE A 165 2.75 -4.37 -6.18
N GLY A 166 3.21 -5.57 -5.72
CA GLY A 166 3.69 -5.83 -4.37
C GLY A 166 2.76 -6.72 -3.57
N GLY A 167 2.59 -6.45 -2.28
CA GLY A 167 1.75 -7.27 -1.41
C GLY A 167 0.29 -7.28 -1.83
N LEU A 168 -0.32 -8.46 -1.84
CA LEU A 168 -1.76 -8.64 -2.03
C LEU A 168 -2.47 -8.65 -0.68
N CYS A 169 -3.48 -7.81 -0.53
CA CYS A 169 -4.43 -7.87 0.56
C CYS A 169 -5.73 -8.53 0.07
N VAL A 170 -6.21 -9.53 0.77
CA VAL A 170 -7.42 -10.29 0.41
C VAL A 170 -8.67 -9.79 1.14
N MET A 171 -8.49 -8.90 2.09
CA MET A 171 -9.54 -8.22 2.84
C MET A 171 -9.58 -6.74 2.44
N ALA A 172 -10.72 -6.11 2.61
CA ALA A 172 -10.79 -4.66 2.52
C ALA A 172 -9.88 -4.06 3.61
N GLU A 173 -8.92 -3.26 3.18
CA GLU A 173 -7.97 -2.62 4.09
C GLU A 173 -8.71 -1.74 5.10
N GLY A 174 -8.16 -1.65 6.31
CA GLY A 174 -8.80 -0.95 7.42
C GLY A 174 -9.89 -1.74 8.15
N ARG A 175 -10.30 -2.90 7.64
CA ARG A 175 -11.35 -3.76 8.23
C ARG A 175 -10.85 -5.16 8.62
N CYS A 176 -9.57 -5.46 8.43
CA CYS A 176 -9.00 -6.74 8.79
C CYS A 176 -8.64 -6.79 10.27
N SER A 177 -9.02 -7.89 10.94
CA SER A 177 -8.65 -8.15 12.33
C SER A 177 -7.97 -9.52 12.54
N LEU A 178 -7.66 -10.25 11.46
CA LEU A 178 -7.15 -11.62 11.54
C LEU A 178 -5.89 -11.74 12.42
N SER A 179 -4.88 -10.93 12.19
CA SER A 179 -3.63 -10.98 12.95
C SER A 179 -3.77 -10.48 14.38
N SER A 180 -4.81 -9.72 14.72
CA SER A 180 -5.04 -9.28 16.09
C SER A 180 -5.24 -10.47 17.04
N TYR A 181 -5.85 -11.53 16.57
CA TYR A 181 -6.06 -12.75 17.37
C TYR A 181 -4.78 -13.53 17.63
N ALA A 182 -3.83 -13.49 16.69
CA ALA A 182 -2.56 -14.21 16.81
C ALA A 182 -1.49 -13.39 17.55
N THR A 183 -1.53 -12.07 17.46
CA THR A 183 -0.43 -11.20 17.92
C THR A 183 -0.82 -10.23 19.02
N GLY A 184 -2.13 -10.03 19.29
CA GLY A 184 -2.60 -8.96 20.17
C GLY A 184 -2.49 -7.56 19.55
N LEU A 185 -1.99 -7.43 18.30
CA LEU A 185 -1.76 -6.16 17.62
C LEU A 185 -2.70 -6.00 16.44
N SER A 186 -3.42 -4.86 16.38
CA SER A 186 -4.31 -4.58 15.26
C SER A 186 -3.52 -4.20 14.00
N PRO A 187 -3.74 -4.88 12.86
CA PRO A 187 -3.11 -4.48 11.59
C PRO A 187 -3.55 -3.10 11.11
N ASN A 188 -4.69 -2.61 11.58
CA ASN A 188 -5.24 -1.31 11.21
C ASN A 188 -4.62 -0.17 12.02
N MET A 189 -4.24 -0.44 13.29
CA MET A 189 -3.62 0.53 14.20
C MET A 189 -2.09 0.46 14.16
N ASN A 190 -1.55 -0.75 14.12
CA ASN A 190 -0.10 -0.98 14.12
C ASN A 190 0.45 -1.27 12.72
N GLY A 191 -0.41 -1.34 11.72
CA GLY A 191 -0.09 -1.37 10.30
C GLY A 191 0.63 -2.60 9.77
N VAL A 192 0.84 -3.63 10.57
CA VAL A 192 1.60 -4.82 10.22
C VAL A 192 0.77 -6.07 10.45
N CYS A 193 0.48 -6.81 9.36
CA CYS A 193 -0.27 -8.07 9.46
C CYS A 193 0.53 -9.19 10.16
N SER A 194 1.86 -9.12 10.11
CA SER A 194 2.76 -10.11 10.69
C SER A 194 3.98 -9.40 11.27
N PRO A 195 3.85 -8.87 12.51
CA PRO A 195 4.95 -8.20 13.18
C PRO A 195 6.11 -9.15 13.40
N ALA A 196 7.34 -8.75 13.06
CA ALA A 196 8.52 -9.58 13.16
C ALA A 196 8.76 -10.12 14.59
N SER A 197 8.35 -9.36 15.59
CA SER A 197 8.41 -9.78 17.01
C SER A 197 7.52 -10.98 17.36
N HIS A 198 6.60 -11.37 16.48
CA HIS A 198 5.68 -12.50 16.66
C HIS A 198 5.89 -13.59 15.61
N VAL A 199 6.94 -13.47 14.79
CA VAL A 199 7.29 -14.46 13.77
C VAL A 199 8.41 -15.34 14.28
N ASP A 200 8.18 -16.66 14.23
CA ASP A 200 9.16 -17.69 14.57
C ASP A 200 9.33 -18.67 13.42
N TYR A 201 10.57 -19.10 13.23
CA TYR A 201 10.92 -20.18 12.32
C TYR A 201 11.61 -21.30 13.09
N SER A 202 11.19 -22.55 12.85
CA SER A 202 11.86 -23.73 13.38
C SER A 202 12.04 -24.75 12.27
N GLU A 203 13.23 -25.35 12.18
CA GLU A 203 13.54 -26.38 11.19
C GLU A 203 13.80 -27.71 11.92
N ASP A 204 13.15 -28.77 11.44
CA ASP A 204 13.36 -30.14 11.90
C ASP A 204 13.45 -31.07 10.67
N GLN A 205 14.55 -31.81 10.55
CA GLN A 205 14.82 -32.77 9.46
C GLN A 205 14.63 -32.17 8.04
N GLY A 206 14.87 -30.87 7.89
CA GLY A 206 14.73 -30.15 6.62
C GLY A 206 13.32 -29.64 6.33
N VAL A 207 12.36 -29.82 7.24
CA VAL A 207 11.02 -29.22 7.17
C VAL A 207 11.03 -27.92 7.98
N LEU A 208 10.63 -26.81 7.36
CA LEU A 208 10.56 -25.51 7.98
C LEU A 208 9.13 -25.17 8.42
N ASP A 209 8.94 -24.96 9.70
CA ASP A 209 7.70 -24.42 10.26
C ASP A 209 7.84 -22.89 10.40
N ALA A 210 6.92 -22.13 9.79
CA ALA A 210 6.81 -20.70 9.95
C ALA A 210 5.56 -20.38 10.78
N ARG A 211 5.74 -19.65 11.89
CA ARG A 211 4.69 -19.36 12.88
C ARG A 211 4.47 -17.86 13.04
N LEU A 212 3.24 -17.51 13.40
CA LEU A 212 2.84 -16.17 13.80
C LEU A 212 2.09 -16.24 15.15
N GLY A 213 2.61 -15.59 16.19
CA GLY A 213 2.02 -15.62 17.53
C GLY A 213 1.84 -17.02 18.09
N GLY A 214 2.78 -17.93 17.78
CA GLY A 214 2.70 -19.35 18.17
C GLY A 214 1.88 -20.24 17.25
N TYR A 215 1.03 -19.70 16.37
CA TYR A 215 0.24 -20.47 15.41
C TYR A 215 1.07 -20.87 14.19
N LEU A 216 1.00 -22.15 13.79
CA LEU A 216 1.62 -22.65 12.56
C LEU A 216 0.87 -22.07 11.35
N ILE A 217 1.59 -21.30 10.51
CA ILE A 217 1.04 -20.66 9.33
C ILE A 217 1.44 -21.44 8.07
N HIS A 218 2.70 -21.84 7.98
CA HIS A 218 3.23 -22.63 6.87
C HIS A 218 4.13 -23.75 7.40
N ARG A 219 4.04 -24.92 6.75
CA ARG A 219 5.01 -25.99 6.83
C ARG A 219 5.55 -26.22 5.43
N VAL A 220 6.84 -26.09 5.25
CA VAL A 220 7.50 -26.06 3.96
C VAL A 220 8.56 -27.15 3.90
N ASP A 221 8.52 -27.96 2.85
CA ASP A 221 9.48 -29.04 2.65
C ASP A 221 10.86 -28.52 2.21
N LYS A 222 11.89 -29.34 2.39
CA LYS A 222 13.28 -28.99 2.06
C LYS A 222 13.41 -28.53 0.61
N GLY A 223 13.92 -27.31 0.43
CA GLY A 223 14.21 -26.73 -0.88
C GLY A 223 13.05 -25.96 -1.49
N GLU A 224 11.89 -25.93 -0.85
CA GLU A 224 10.78 -25.08 -1.27
C GLU A 224 10.93 -23.66 -0.70
N PRO A 225 10.47 -22.62 -1.41
CA PRO A 225 10.50 -21.25 -0.92
C PRO A 225 9.49 -21.07 0.21
N ALA A 226 9.97 -20.64 1.37
CA ALA A 226 9.12 -20.34 2.52
C ALA A 226 8.52 -18.92 2.41
N PRO A 227 7.18 -18.78 2.31
CA PRO A 227 6.55 -17.49 2.34
C PRO A 227 6.61 -16.88 3.75
N TYR A 228 6.63 -15.55 3.84
CA TYR A 228 6.53 -14.87 5.12
C TYR A 228 5.16 -15.18 5.77
N PRO A 229 5.12 -15.62 7.04
CA PRO A 229 3.88 -16.13 7.66
C PRO A 229 2.86 -15.01 7.84
N THR A 230 1.81 -15.05 7.04
CA THR A 230 0.68 -14.12 7.09
C THR A 230 -0.62 -14.92 7.18
N LEU A 231 -1.45 -14.67 8.19
CA LEU A 231 -2.63 -15.50 8.50
C LEU A 231 -3.55 -15.73 7.29
N CYS A 232 -3.86 -14.68 6.52
CA CYS A 232 -4.74 -14.81 5.36
C CYS A 232 -4.14 -15.59 4.18
N LYS A 233 -2.86 -15.94 4.26
CA LYS A 233 -2.13 -16.74 3.25
C LYS A 233 -1.60 -18.05 3.84
N GLY A 234 -2.03 -18.40 5.05
CA GLY A 234 -1.63 -19.63 5.73
C GLY A 234 -2.25 -20.86 5.08
N CYS A 235 -1.52 -21.98 5.21
CA CYS A 235 -2.01 -23.31 4.87
C CYS A 235 -2.56 -23.99 6.13
N PHE A 236 -3.85 -24.28 6.15
CA PHE A 236 -4.54 -24.78 7.33
C PHE A 236 -5.26 -26.10 7.04
N THR A 237 -5.42 -26.91 8.10
CA THR A 237 -6.25 -28.11 8.05
C THR A 237 -7.62 -27.79 8.65
N ALA A 238 -8.66 -27.99 7.86
CA ALA A 238 -10.06 -27.87 8.26
C ALA A 238 -10.78 -29.18 7.96
N GLY A 239 -11.10 -29.94 9.00
CA GLY A 239 -11.62 -31.31 8.85
C GLY A 239 -10.59 -32.22 8.19
N SER A 240 -10.93 -32.80 7.02
CA SER A 240 -10.04 -33.66 6.23
C SER A 240 -9.27 -32.95 5.12
N GLN A 241 -9.46 -31.64 4.98
CA GLN A 241 -8.84 -30.85 3.90
C GLN A 241 -7.73 -29.96 4.44
N THR A 242 -6.60 -29.95 3.75
CA THR A 242 -5.48 -29.03 4.01
C THR A 242 -5.26 -28.14 2.80
N GLY A 243 -5.16 -26.84 3.02
CA GLY A 243 -4.96 -25.86 1.95
C GLY A 243 -5.03 -24.42 2.42
N HIS A 244 -4.92 -23.50 1.48
CA HIS A 244 -5.07 -22.07 1.73
C HIS A 244 -6.56 -21.69 1.75
N LEU A 245 -7.06 -21.26 2.92
CA LEU A 245 -8.50 -20.97 3.09
C LEU A 245 -8.94 -19.65 2.49
N PHE A 246 -8.06 -18.67 2.40
CA PHE A 246 -8.38 -17.31 1.91
C PHE A 246 -7.68 -17.01 0.59
N GLU A 247 -6.36 -17.12 0.55
CA GLU A 247 -5.56 -16.87 -0.66
C GLU A 247 -4.23 -17.62 -0.56
N ASP A 248 -3.70 -18.01 -1.71
CA ASP A 248 -2.35 -18.54 -1.82
C ASP A 248 -1.29 -17.48 -1.44
N PRO A 249 -0.06 -17.87 -1.08
CA PRO A 249 1.05 -16.95 -0.82
C PRO A 249 1.56 -16.31 -2.12
N VAL A 250 0.76 -15.44 -2.71
CA VAL A 250 1.02 -14.79 -4.00
C VAL A 250 1.22 -13.28 -3.85
N SER A 251 1.88 -12.67 -4.83
CA SER A 251 2.10 -11.23 -4.95
C SER A 251 1.25 -10.63 -6.07
N LEU A 252 0.78 -9.39 -5.86
CA LEU A 252 0.04 -8.65 -6.87
C LEU A 252 0.98 -8.20 -7.99
N ASN A 253 0.59 -8.49 -9.24
CA ASN A 253 1.15 -7.88 -10.44
C ASN A 253 0.04 -7.61 -11.46
N ALA A 254 -0.32 -6.35 -11.60
CA ALA A 254 -1.33 -5.86 -12.52
C ALA A 254 -0.71 -5.13 -13.75
N GLU A 255 0.58 -5.33 -14.04
CA GLU A 255 1.29 -4.69 -15.15
C GLU A 255 0.51 -4.81 -16.47
N GLN A 256 0.04 -6.01 -16.81
CA GLN A 256 -0.72 -6.26 -18.04
C GLN A 256 -2.12 -5.64 -18.07
N LEU A 257 -2.62 -5.16 -16.91
CA LEU A 257 -3.94 -4.53 -16.80
C LEU A 257 -3.89 -3.01 -16.91
N ILE A 258 -2.71 -2.40 -17.04
CA ILE A 258 -2.55 -0.93 -17.12
C ILE A 258 -3.46 -0.31 -18.19
N PRO A 259 -3.57 -0.85 -19.43
CA PRO A 259 -4.48 -0.30 -20.44
C PRO A 259 -5.95 -0.36 -20.03
N GLN A 260 -6.35 -1.44 -19.35
CA GLN A 260 -7.73 -1.62 -18.88
C GLN A 260 -8.03 -0.67 -17.72
N LEU A 261 -7.08 -0.48 -16.79
CA LEU A 261 -7.18 0.48 -15.68
C LEU A 261 -7.24 1.92 -16.20
N GLN A 262 -6.45 2.27 -17.21
CA GLN A 262 -6.53 3.58 -17.87
C GLN A 262 -7.90 3.81 -18.49
N LYS A 263 -8.42 2.82 -19.22
CA LYS A 263 -9.77 2.87 -19.83
C LYS A 263 -10.87 2.97 -18.78
N ALA A 264 -10.66 2.35 -17.61
CA ALA A 264 -11.56 2.45 -16.46
C ALA A 264 -11.50 3.82 -15.73
N GLY A 265 -10.67 4.76 -16.18
CA GLY A 265 -10.56 6.11 -15.60
C GLY A 265 -9.58 6.24 -14.44
N VAL A 266 -8.76 5.20 -14.14
CA VAL A 266 -7.75 5.27 -13.08
C VAL A 266 -6.68 6.31 -13.42
N THR A 267 -6.39 7.19 -12.46
CA THR A 267 -5.44 8.29 -12.64
C THR A 267 -4.04 7.96 -12.15
N ALA A 268 -3.91 7.07 -11.13
CA ALA A 268 -2.64 6.78 -10.49
C ALA A 268 -2.44 5.28 -10.18
N LEU A 269 -1.22 4.82 -10.41
CA LEU A 269 -0.76 3.44 -10.20
C LEU A 269 0.12 3.40 -8.95
N LYS A 270 -0.34 2.70 -7.90
CA LYS A 270 0.36 2.58 -6.62
C LYS A 270 1.17 1.30 -6.54
N ILE A 271 2.45 1.46 -6.24
CA ILE A 271 3.36 0.35 -5.94
C ILE A 271 3.41 0.18 -4.42
N GLU A 272 3.34 -1.05 -3.92
CA GLU A 272 3.60 -1.35 -2.52
C GLU A 272 5.06 -1.81 -2.32
N GLY A 273 5.64 -1.54 -1.14
CA GLY A 273 6.98 -2.02 -0.85
C GLY A 273 7.85 -1.06 -0.03
N ARG A 274 7.34 -0.42 1.03
CA ARG A 274 8.13 0.48 1.91
C ARG A 274 9.29 -0.22 2.64
N GLN A 275 9.20 -1.53 2.84
CA GLN A 275 10.27 -2.34 3.43
C GLN A 275 11.35 -2.77 2.42
N ARG A 276 11.18 -2.44 1.14
CA ARG A 276 12.04 -2.94 0.06
C ARG A 276 13.32 -2.11 -0.08
N SER A 277 14.37 -2.77 -0.58
CA SER A 277 15.64 -2.11 -0.85
C SER A 277 15.50 -1.01 -1.92
N LYS A 278 16.40 -0.03 -1.87
CA LYS A 278 16.46 1.03 -2.90
C LYS A 278 16.62 0.50 -4.33
N SER A 279 17.32 -0.62 -4.49
CA SER A 279 17.53 -1.24 -5.80
C SER A 279 16.25 -1.88 -6.34
N TYR A 280 15.50 -2.57 -5.48
CA TYR A 280 14.19 -3.12 -5.82
C TYR A 280 13.22 -2.01 -6.23
N VAL A 281 13.10 -0.98 -5.41
CA VAL A 281 12.23 0.18 -5.67
C VAL A 281 12.56 0.82 -7.03
N ALA A 282 13.85 1.09 -7.27
CA ALA A 282 14.27 1.70 -8.54
C ALA A 282 13.96 0.82 -9.76
N GLN A 283 14.10 -0.50 -9.64
CA GLN A 283 13.83 -1.44 -10.74
C GLN A 283 12.32 -1.50 -11.03
N VAL A 284 11.48 -1.62 -10.01
CA VAL A 284 10.03 -1.64 -10.18
C VAL A 284 9.54 -0.34 -10.82
N VAL A 285 10.01 0.82 -10.34
CA VAL A 285 9.62 2.13 -10.91
C VAL A 285 10.01 2.24 -12.38
N ARG A 286 11.25 1.87 -12.76
CA ARG A 286 11.68 1.92 -14.18
C ARG A 286 10.78 1.07 -15.07
N ASN A 287 10.37 -0.10 -14.60
CA ASN A 287 9.52 -0.99 -15.38
C ASN A 287 8.12 -0.41 -15.58
N PHE A 288 7.50 0.09 -14.51
CA PHE A 288 6.20 0.77 -14.62
C PHE A 288 6.29 2.06 -15.44
N ARG A 289 7.39 2.81 -15.31
CA ARG A 289 7.64 3.99 -16.14
C ARG A 289 7.71 3.62 -17.62
N ALA A 290 8.49 2.61 -17.97
CA ALA A 290 8.59 2.12 -19.35
C ALA A 290 7.24 1.63 -19.89
N ALA A 291 6.43 0.96 -19.07
CA ALA A 291 5.10 0.51 -19.45
C ALA A 291 4.14 1.68 -19.70
N VAL A 292 4.12 2.67 -18.81
CA VAL A 292 3.27 3.88 -18.97
C VAL A 292 3.71 4.70 -20.17
N ASP A 293 5.02 4.94 -20.34
CA ASP A 293 5.56 5.70 -21.49
C ASP A 293 5.28 5.00 -22.83
N ALA A 294 5.34 3.67 -22.87
CA ALA A 294 4.99 2.89 -24.04
C ALA A 294 3.50 3.03 -24.38
N LEU A 295 2.63 2.90 -23.37
CA LEU A 295 1.19 3.04 -23.54
C LEU A 295 0.80 4.44 -24.03
N GLU A 296 1.36 5.49 -23.44
CA GLU A 296 1.11 6.89 -23.82
C GLU A 296 1.62 7.19 -25.25
N ALA A 297 2.67 6.51 -25.67
CA ALA A 297 3.21 6.62 -27.03
C ALA A 297 2.53 5.65 -28.05
N GLY A 298 1.50 4.90 -27.65
CA GLY A 298 0.82 3.91 -28.51
C GLY A 298 1.72 2.73 -28.92
N ARG A 299 2.76 2.42 -28.15
CA ARG A 299 3.70 1.31 -28.40
C ARG A 299 3.36 0.09 -27.53
N PRO A 300 3.77 -1.11 -27.93
CA PRO A 300 3.66 -2.29 -27.08
C PRO A 300 4.37 -2.08 -25.74
N MET A 301 3.70 -2.46 -24.64
CA MET A 301 4.32 -2.45 -23.31
C MET A 301 5.36 -3.56 -23.19
N PRO A 302 6.46 -3.35 -22.44
CA PRO A 302 7.39 -4.42 -22.12
C PRO A 302 6.70 -5.50 -21.27
N GLU A 303 7.02 -6.78 -21.50
CA GLU A 303 6.41 -7.90 -20.80
C GLU A 303 7.41 -8.63 -19.90
N GLY A 304 6.90 -9.17 -18.78
CA GLY A 304 7.62 -10.11 -17.92
C GLY A 304 8.81 -9.56 -17.14
N MET A 305 9.05 -8.26 -17.15
CA MET A 305 10.21 -7.65 -16.50
C MET A 305 10.12 -7.70 -14.97
N LEU A 306 8.91 -7.79 -14.42
CA LEU A 306 8.64 -7.82 -12.98
C LEU A 306 8.58 -9.24 -12.40
N ALA A 307 8.53 -10.28 -13.22
CA ALA A 307 8.39 -11.66 -12.75
C ALA A 307 9.48 -12.09 -11.77
N ARG A 308 10.71 -11.62 -11.97
CA ARG A 308 11.86 -11.91 -11.09
C ARG A 308 11.84 -11.16 -9.75
N LEU A 309 10.92 -10.21 -9.58
CA LEU A 309 10.79 -9.37 -8.39
C LEU A 309 9.68 -9.84 -7.45
N SER A 310 9.08 -11.01 -7.71
CA SER A 310 7.97 -11.57 -6.94
C SER A 310 8.38 -12.26 -5.64
N GLU A 311 9.64 -12.18 -5.23
CA GLU A 311 10.15 -12.76 -3.97
C GLU A 311 10.03 -14.28 -3.89
N GLY A 312 10.18 -14.97 -5.02
CA GLY A 312 10.05 -16.43 -5.10
C GLY A 312 8.60 -16.93 -5.03
N GLN A 313 7.63 -16.03 -5.01
CA GLN A 313 6.20 -16.36 -4.98
C GLN A 313 5.56 -16.24 -6.37
N ALA A 314 4.47 -16.96 -6.58
CA ALA A 314 3.64 -16.80 -7.76
C ALA A 314 3.01 -15.39 -7.81
N MET A 315 2.70 -14.91 -9.00
CA MET A 315 2.05 -13.63 -9.22
C MET A 315 0.58 -13.81 -9.56
N THR A 316 -0.24 -12.86 -9.10
CA THR A 316 -1.68 -12.81 -9.40
C THR A 316 -2.09 -11.38 -9.79
N THR A 317 -3.15 -11.28 -10.57
CA THR A 317 -3.83 -10.00 -10.79
C THR A 317 -4.80 -9.63 -9.67
N GLY A 318 -4.89 -10.45 -8.60
CA GLY A 318 -5.80 -10.23 -7.48
C GLY A 318 -7.26 -10.19 -7.92
N ALA A 319 -8.05 -9.35 -7.28
CA ALA A 319 -9.46 -9.19 -7.55
C ALA A 319 -9.79 -8.50 -8.89
N TYR A 320 -8.84 -7.89 -9.56
CA TYR A 320 -9.10 -7.16 -10.82
C TYR A 320 -9.80 -7.99 -11.90
N LYS A 321 -9.60 -9.30 -11.91
CA LYS A 321 -10.25 -10.27 -12.82
C LYS A 321 -11.19 -11.25 -12.11
N LYS A 322 -11.29 -11.19 -10.78
CA LYS A 322 -12.17 -12.08 -10.00
C LYS A 322 -13.49 -11.36 -9.70
N THR A 323 -14.58 -12.11 -9.69
CA THR A 323 -15.85 -11.67 -9.12
C THR A 323 -15.96 -12.28 -7.72
N TRP A 324 -15.87 -11.45 -6.70
CA TRP A 324 -16.16 -11.83 -5.31
C TRP A 324 -17.66 -11.77 -5.08
N ARG A 325 -18.35 -12.89 -5.22
CA ARG A 325 -19.76 -12.99 -4.79
C ARG A 325 -20.09 -14.41 -4.43
#